data_de60386607d276cc3e2acdae39624a1e
#
_entry.id   de60386607d276cc3e2acdae39624a1e
#
_cell.length_a   1.000
_cell.length_b   1.000
_cell.length_c   1.000
_cell.angle_alpha   90.00
_cell.angle_beta   90.00
_cell.angle_gamma   90.00
#
_symmetry.space_group_name_H-M   'P 1'
#
loop_
_entity.id
_entity.type
_entity.pdbx_description
1 polymer ?
#
loop_
_entity_poly.entity_id
_entity_poly.type
_entity_poly.pdbx_seq_one_letter_code
_entity_poly.pdbx_strand_id
1 'polypeptide(L)'
;MSPRKLTYSFATFLLLLALALLGGANYLLNYALKPGDRSRNEALAWHEVDSLYPGMKQWRDSLLASQQLRDTTIISPQNDTLHAWYLRASHPTAATAILVHGYTDCGIRMMPLGRMYHDALHMNILIPDLYNAGRSSGDHFQMGWNDRYDIKRWITNAAPQLFGDSIRIVVHGVSMGAATTMMLSGDANVSHNVMAYVEDCGYTSVDEQFSKELNERFNLPQWPLIPIASQLCQWRYGWNFYEASALKQISKCKRPMLFIHGDADKFVPTYMVYSLYKAKPNPKVLWVAPNAEHAHSFLRHQKTYTHKVLLFLTQYGVLK
;
A
#
# COMPACT_ATOMS: atom_id res chain seq x y z
N MET A 1 32.04 39.21 -28.78
CA MET A 1 32.63 38.21 -27.86
C MET A 1 33.47 37.24 -28.67
N SER A 2 34.66 36.84 -28.19
CA SER A 2 35.44 35.81 -28.88
C SER A 2 34.69 34.46 -28.83
N PRO A 3 34.83 33.61 -29.88
CA PRO A 3 34.16 32.31 -29.92
C PRO A 3 34.40 31.46 -28.65
N ARG A 4 35.59 31.51 -28.08
CA ARG A 4 35.94 30.83 -26.82
C ARG A 4 35.13 31.32 -25.61
N LYS A 5 34.89 32.65 -25.50
CA LYS A 5 34.06 33.18 -24.38
C LYS A 5 32.61 32.74 -24.51
N LEU A 6 32.08 32.65 -25.74
CA LEU A 6 30.71 32.15 -25.98
C LEU A 6 30.57 30.67 -25.60
N THR A 7 31.58 29.85 -25.98
CA THR A 7 31.61 28.42 -25.63
C THR A 7 31.66 28.20 -24.11
N TYR A 8 32.51 28.93 -23.38
CA TYR A 8 32.55 28.84 -21.90
C TYR A 8 31.26 29.29 -21.25
N SER A 9 30.65 30.39 -21.70
CA SER A 9 29.36 30.85 -21.17
C SER A 9 28.25 29.83 -21.40
N PHE A 10 28.21 29.19 -22.57
CA PHE A 10 27.24 28.14 -22.87
C PHE A 10 27.44 26.86 -22.03
N ALA A 11 28.70 26.42 -21.88
CA ALA A 11 29.03 25.28 -21.02
C ALA A 11 28.67 25.54 -19.55
N THR A 12 28.95 26.75 -19.03
CA THR A 12 28.56 27.16 -17.69
C THR A 12 27.04 27.16 -17.51
N PHE A 13 26.31 27.70 -18.49
CA PHE A 13 24.84 27.67 -18.46
C PHE A 13 24.29 26.25 -18.40
N LEU A 14 24.78 25.32 -19.23
CA LEU A 14 24.37 23.91 -19.24
C LEU A 14 24.69 23.24 -17.91
N LEU A 15 25.85 23.53 -17.33
CA LEU A 15 26.23 22.99 -16.00
C LEU A 15 25.28 23.49 -14.92
N LEU A 16 24.99 24.79 -14.90
CA LEU A 16 24.04 25.35 -13.90
C LEU A 16 22.64 24.79 -14.07
N LEU A 17 22.18 24.63 -15.32
CA LEU A 17 20.88 23.99 -15.59
C LEU A 17 20.86 22.53 -15.11
N ALA A 18 21.90 21.76 -15.38
CA ALA A 18 22.00 20.37 -14.91
C ALA A 18 21.99 20.29 -13.37
N LEU A 19 22.72 21.17 -12.70
CA LEU A 19 22.73 21.25 -11.23
C LEU A 19 21.36 21.65 -10.67
N ALA A 20 20.67 22.59 -11.31
CA ALA A 20 19.31 22.99 -10.92
C ALA A 20 18.31 21.84 -11.08
N LEU A 21 18.36 21.08 -12.18
CA LEU A 21 17.51 19.92 -12.42
C LEU A 21 17.78 18.78 -11.43
N LEU A 22 19.05 18.49 -11.14
CA LEU A 22 19.44 17.51 -10.14
C LEU A 22 18.99 17.93 -8.73
N GLY A 23 19.16 19.19 -8.37
CA GLY A 23 18.70 19.74 -7.10
C GLY A 23 17.17 19.67 -6.95
N GLY A 24 16.45 20.06 -8.00
CA GLY A 24 14.99 19.99 -8.05
C GLY A 24 14.47 18.54 -7.96
N ALA A 25 15.03 17.64 -8.75
CA ALA A 25 14.67 16.23 -8.72
C ALA A 25 14.99 15.58 -7.34
N ASN A 26 16.11 15.94 -6.73
CA ASN A 26 16.47 15.51 -5.40
C ASN A 26 15.51 16.03 -4.31
N TYR A 27 15.10 17.29 -4.41
CA TYR A 27 14.09 17.86 -3.52
C TYR A 27 12.77 17.10 -3.63
N LEU A 28 12.28 16.89 -4.86
CA LEU A 28 11.03 16.17 -5.13
C LEU A 28 11.09 14.71 -4.64
N LEU A 29 12.21 14.03 -4.83
CA LEU A 29 12.42 12.68 -4.34
C LEU A 29 12.31 12.62 -2.81
N ASN A 30 12.98 13.52 -2.09
CA ASN A 30 12.89 13.59 -0.64
C ASN A 30 11.48 13.99 -0.18
N TYR A 31 10.83 14.95 -0.84
CA TYR A 31 9.47 15.35 -0.56
C TYR A 31 8.49 14.16 -0.66
N ALA A 32 8.65 13.31 -1.69
CA ALA A 32 7.80 12.17 -1.92
C ALA A 32 8.12 10.98 -1.00
N LEU A 33 9.39 10.72 -0.68
CA LEU A 33 9.76 9.51 0.06
C LEU A 33 10.01 9.75 1.55
N LYS A 34 10.16 11.01 1.99
CA LYS A 34 10.39 11.39 3.40
C LYS A 34 9.40 12.48 3.86
N PRO A 35 8.08 12.23 3.83
CA PRO A 35 7.07 13.27 4.06
C PRO A 35 6.86 13.65 5.54
N GLY A 36 7.73 13.25 6.45
CA GLY A 36 7.62 13.50 7.90
C GLY A 36 7.04 12.33 8.69
N ASP A 37 6.69 12.58 9.97
CA ASP A 37 6.46 11.51 10.96
C ASP A 37 4.99 11.14 11.18
N ARG A 38 4.07 11.53 10.29
CA ARG A 38 2.63 11.23 10.44
C ARG A 38 2.39 9.73 10.59
N SER A 39 3.08 8.89 9.81
CA SER A 39 2.97 7.43 9.85
C SER A 39 3.42 6.81 11.18
N ARG A 40 4.25 7.52 11.96
CA ARG A 40 4.76 7.07 13.26
C ARG A 40 3.97 7.60 14.45
N ASN A 41 3.03 8.52 14.24
CA ASN A 41 2.22 9.10 15.29
C ASN A 41 1.00 8.22 15.60
N GLU A 42 1.21 7.20 16.44
CA GLU A 42 0.15 6.26 16.86
C GLU A 42 -1.01 6.96 17.58
N ALA A 43 -0.72 7.95 18.41
CA ALA A 43 -1.77 8.69 19.12
C ALA A 43 -2.71 9.43 18.16
N LEU A 44 -2.14 10.09 17.15
CA LEU A 44 -2.91 10.70 16.07
C LEU A 44 -3.70 9.65 15.26
N ALA A 45 -3.09 8.52 14.94
CA ALA A 45 -3.74 7.45 14.19
C ALA A 45 -4.96 6.89 14.94
N TRP A 46 -4.84 6.62 16.24
CA TRP A 46 -5.96 6.19 17.07
C TRP A 46 -7.04 7.26 17.19
N HIS A 47 -6.66 8.52 17.39
CA HIS A 47 -7.61 9.62 17.45
C HIS A 47 -8.45 9.75 16.15
N GLU A 48 -7.80 9.65 14.98
CA GLU A 48 -8.48 9.69 13.69
C GLU A 48 -9.42 8.49 13.50
N VAL A 49 -8.97 7.28 13.82
CA VAL A 49 -9.79 6.06 13.74
C VAL A 49 -11.00 6.13 14.67
N ASP A 50 -10.81 6.54 15.93
CA ASP A 50 -11.88 6.65 16.92
C ASP A 50 -12.91 7.73 16.53
N SER A 51 -12.47 8.81 15.87
CA SER A 51 -13.34 9.88 15.40
C SER A 51 -14.18 9.51 14.18
N LEU A 52 -13.59 8.74 13.24
CA LEU A 52 -14.25 8.39 11.98
C LEU A 52 -15.13 7.13 12.08
N TYR A 53 -14.83 6.24 13.01
CA TYR A 53 -15.51 4.96 13.12
C TYR A 53 -16.12 4.74 14.52
N PRO A 54 -17.42 5.01 14.71
CA PRO A 54 -18.08 4.86 16.00
C PRO A 54 -17.88 3.44 16.58
N GLY A 55 -17.55 3.39 17.88
CA GLY A 55 -17.36 2.13 18.61
C GLY A 55 -15.97 1.50 18.43
N MET A 56 -15.04 2.11 17.68
CA MET A 56 -13.67 1.59 17.53
C MET A 56 -12.89 1.67 18.83
N LYS A 57 -13.04 2.76 19.58
CA LYS A 57 -12.37 2.92 20.88
C LYS A 57 -12.76 1.79 21.85
N GLN A 58 -14.06 1.52 21.98
CA GLN A 58 -14.56 0.45 22.87
C GLN A 58 -14.08 -0.94 22.42
N TRP A 59 -14.12 -1.20 21.10
CA TRP A 59 -13.64 -2.46 20.53
C TRP A 59 -12.16 -2.67 20.82
N ARG A 60 -11.31 -1.67 20.53
CA ARG A 60 -9.87 -1.71 20.81
C ARG A 60 -9.59 -1.92 22.30
N ASP A 61 -10.19 -1.07 23.17
CA ASP A 61 -9.93 -1.09 24.61
C ASP A 61 -10.32 -2.44 25.24
N SER A 62 -11.42 -3.05 24.78
CA SER A 62 -11.84 -4.40 25.17
C SER A 62 -10.81 -5.47 24.77
N LEU A 63 -10.30 -5.41 23.53
CA LEU A 63 -9.32 -6.38 23.05
C LEU A 63 -7.94 -6.22 23.70
N LEU A 64 -7.54 -4.99 24.02
CA LEU A 64 -6.31 -4.73 24.77
C LEU A 64 -6.42 -5.21 26.23
N ALA A 65 -7.53 -4.91 26.90
CA ALA A 65 -7.80 -5.35 28.29
C ALA A 65 -7.83 -6.88 28.40
N SER A 66 -8.37 -7.58 27.40
CA SER A 66 -8.39 -9.05 27.32
C SER A 66 -7.12 -9.67 26.72
N GLN A 67 -6.11 -8.87 26.38
CA GLN A 67 -4.86 -9.28 25.74
C GLN A 67 -5.05 -10.08 24.45
N GLN A 68 -6.14 -9.83 23.72
CA GLN A 68 -6.42 -10.47 22.43
C GLN A 68 -5.76 -9.75 21.27
N LEU A 69 -5.84 -8.40 21.23
CA LEU A 69 -5.07 -7.61 20.28
C LEU A 69 -3.61 -7.54 20.73
N ARG A 70 -2.73 -8.11 19.94
CA ARG A 70 -1.30 -8.26 20.23
C ARG A 70 -0.48 -7.71 19.08
N ASP A 71 0.80 -7.53 19.35
CA ASP A 71 1.80 -7.18 18.35
C ASP A 71 2.91 -8.23 18.25
N THR A 72 3.64 -8.18 17.16
CA THR A 72 4.77 -9.07 16.89
C THR A 72 5.74 -8.38 15.94
N THR A 73 6.96 -8.92 15.83
CA THR A 73 7.99 -8.40 14.93
C THR A 73 8.63 -9.51 14.12
N ILE A 74 9.14 -9.15 12.95
CA ILE A 74 10.05 -9.96 12.15
C ILE A 74 11.29 -9.14 11.80
N ILE A 75 12.38 -9.82 11.48
CA ILE A 75 13.61 -9.14 11.03
C ILE A 75 13.74 -9.31 9.50
N SER A 76 13.98 -8.21 8.80
CA SER A 76 14.26 -8.20 7.37
C SER A 76 15.69 -8.71 7.09
N PRO A 77 16.03 -9.10 5.84
CA PRO A 77 17.40 -9.45 5.47
C PRO A 77 18.39 -8.29 5.63
N GLN A 78 17.90 -7.06 5.65
CA GLN A 78 18.69 -5.85 5.89
C GLN A 78 18.86 -5.55 7.39
N ASN A 79 18.39 -6.47 8.26
CA ASN A 79 18.38 -6.33 9.71
C ASN A 79 17.43 -5.24 10.24
N ASP A 80 16.40 -4.88 9.46
CA ASP A 80 15.35 -3.98 9.92
C ASP A 80 14.32 -4.74 10.75
N THR A 81 13.87 -4.13 11.85
CA THR A 81 12.75 -4.64 12.62
C THR A 81 11.44 -4.18 11.98
N LEU A 82 10.62 -5.13 11.55
CA LEU A 82 9.29 -4.87 11.02
C LEU A 82 8.25 -5.31 12.05
N HIS A 83 7.26 -4.46 12.30
CA HIS A 83 6.21 -4.65 13.30
C HIS A 83 4.88 -4.99 12.64
N ALA A 84 4.03 -5.74 13.33
CA ALA A 84 2.64 -5.96 12.95
C ALA A 84 1.73 -6.14 14.16
N TRP A 85 0.51 -5.65 14.06
CA TRP A 85 -0.59 -6.02 14.94
C TRP A 85 -1.22 -7.32 14.47
N TYR A 86 -1.70 -8.15 15.40
CA TYR A 86 -2.49 -9.34 15.06
C TYR A 86 -3.60 -9.63 16.06
N LEU A 87 -4.65 -10.27 15.57
CA LEU A 87 -5.78 -10.72 16.37
C LEU A 87 -6.25 -12.06 15.82
N ARG A 88 -6.38 -13.06 16.70
CA ARG A 88 -6.98 -14.35 16.34
C ARG A 88 -8.48 -14.22 16.32
N ALA A 89 -9.13 -14.91 15.39
CA ALA A 89 -10.59 -15.01 15.36
C ALA A 89 -11.14 -15.58 16.67
N SER A 90 -12.37 -15.21 17.02
CA SER A 90 -13.05 -15.66 18.24
C SER A 90 -13.29 -17.18 18.27
N HIS A 91 -13.33 -17.82 17.09
CA HIS A 91 -13.43 -19.27 16.93
C HIS A 91 -12.33 -19.77 16.00
N PRO A 92 -11.84 -21.01 16.16
CA PRO A 92 -10.81 -21.58 15.31
C PRO A 92 -11.18 -21.51 13.82
N THR A 93 -10.35 -20.88 13.03
CA THR A 93 -10.50 -20.75 11.57
C THR A 93 -9.16 -20.73 10.87
N ALA A 94 -9.13 -21.25 9.65
CA ALA A 94 -7.97 -21.08 8.76
C ALA A 94 -8.03 -19.77 7.96
N ALA A 95 -9.17 -19.09 7.91
CA ALA A 95 -9.34 -17.86 7.16
C ALA A 95 -8.57 -16.72 7.83
N THR A 96 -7.69 -16.08 7.08
CA THR A 96 -6.76 -15.05 7.58
C THR A 96 -6.70 -13.88 6.63
N ALA A 97 -6.85 -12.66 7.13
CA ALA A 97 -6.68 -11.43 6.37
C ALA A 97 -5.35 -10.75 6.74
N ILE A 98 -4.56 -10.40 5.73
CA ILE A 98 -3.37 -9.55 5.89
C ILE A 98 -3.72 -8.18 5.30
N LEU A 99 -3.68 -7.14 6.14
CA LEU A 99 -4.18 -5.80 5.81
C LEU A 99 -3.01 -4.84 5.62
N VAL A 100 -2.90 -4.22 4.46
CA VAL A 100 -1.74 -3.40 4.05
C VAL A 100 -2.15 -1.94 3.91
N HIS A 101 -1.57 -1.08 4.74
CA HIS A 101 -1.92 0.34 4.84
C HIS A 101 -1.36 1.20 3.69
N GLY A 102 -1.89 2.41 3.57
CA GLY A 102 -1.52 3.40 2.57
C GLY A 102 -0.26 4.22 2.90
N TYR A 103 0.06 5.16 1.99
CA TYR A 103 1.16 6.10 2.13
C TYR A 103 0.93 7.06 3.30
N THR A 104 1.97 7.32 4.09
CA THR A 104 1.94 8.11 5.34
C THR A 104 0.99 7.59 6.42
N ASP A 105 0.52 6.37 6.28
CA ASP A 105 -0.31 5.66 7.25
C ASP A 105 0.50 4.65 8.08
N CYS A 106 -0.19 3.91 8.94
CA CYS A 106 0.32 2.79 9.70
C CYS A 106 -0.78 1.75 9.93
N GLY A 107 -0.43 0.61 10.48
CA GLY A 107 -1.36 -0.49 10.72
C GLY A 107 -2.59 -0.11 11.54
N ILE A 108 -2.48 0.87 12.44
CA ILE A 108 -3.61 1.35 13.24
C ILE A 108 -4.77 1.83 12.36
N ARG A 109 -4.50 2.53 11.25
CA ARG A 109 -5.55 3.02 10.35
C ARG A 109 -6.25 1.93 9.56
N MET A 110 -5.70 0.71 9.55
CA MET A 110 -6.36 -0.47 9.00
C MET A 110 -7.28 -1.19 10.00
N MET A 111 -7.29 -0.79 11.28
CA MET A 111 -8.10 -1.43 12.32
C MET A 111 -9.63 -1.45 12.03
N PRO A 112 -10.25 -0.44 11.38
CA PRO A 112 -11.65 -0.54 10.99
C PRO A 112 -11.93 -1.69 10.01
N LEU A 113 -11.06 -1.91 9.02
CA LEU A 113 -11.11 -3.09 8.16
C LEU A 113 -10.78 -4.36 8.95
N GLY A 114 -9.81 -4.29 9.87
CA GLY A 114 -9.51 -5.38 10.81
C GLY A 114 -10.74 -5.83 11.57
N ARG A 115 -11.50 -4.89 12.13
CA ARG A 115 -12.78 -5.19 12.81
C ARG A 115 -13.80 -5.84 11.87
N MET A 116 -13.91 -5.35 10.64
CA MET A 116 -14.78 -5.97 9.63
C MET A 116 -14.40 -7.45 9.40
N TYR A 117 -13.11 -7.73 9.17
CA TYR A 117 -12.63 -9.08 8.95
C TYR A 117 -12.80 -9.98 10.19
N HIS A 118 -12.52 -9.45 11.37
CA HIS A 118 -12.58 -10.20 12.61
C HIS A 118 -14.03 -10.45 13.07
N ASP A 119 -14.84 -9.38 13.23
CA ASP A 119 -16.17 -9.49 13.84
C ASP A 119 -17.23 -9.96 12.85
N ALA A 120 -17.21 -9.45 11.60
CA ALA A 120 -18.25 -9.77 10.63
C ALA A 120 -17.90 -10.99 9.75
N LEU A 121 -16.62 -11.26 9.48
CA LEU A 121 -16.18 -12.36 8.63
C LEU A 121 -15.51 -13.51 9.42
N HIS A 122 -15.35 -13.37 10.72
CA HIS A 122 -14.79 -14.37 11.63
C HIS A 122 -13.39 -14.89 11.23
N MET A 123 -12.53 -13.97 10.81
CA MET A 123 -11.19 -14.26 10.33
C MET A 123 -10.10 -13.83 11.31
N ASN A 124 -8.96 -14.52 11.27
CA ASN A 124 -7.72 -14.00 11.84
C ASN A 124 -7.28 -12.76 11.06
N ILE A 125 -6.67 -11.79 11.75
CA ILE A 125 -6.10 -10.61 11.11
C ILE A 125 -4.63 -10.42 11.46
N LEU A 126 -3.84 -9.99 10.48
CA LEU A 126 -2.46 -9.54 10.61
C LEU A 126 -2.35 -8.20 9.89
N ILE A 127 -1.85 -7.18 10.59
CA ILE A 127 -1.81 -5.80 10.10
C ILE A 127 -0.36 -5.30 10.23
N PRO A 128 0.50 -5.54 9.24
CA PRO A 128 1.86 -5.05 9.25
C PRO A 128 1.93 -3.51 9.18
N ASP A 129 2.84 -2.93 9.94
CA ASP A 129 3.39 -1.62 9.63
C ASP A 129 4.43 -1.81 8.52
N LEU A 130 4.25 -1.15 7.39
CA LEU A 130 5.22 -1.16 6.30
C LEU A 130 6.53 -0.48 6.74
N TYR A 131 7.59 -0.65 5.96
CA TYR A 131 8.86 0.02 6.18
C TYR A 131 8.66 1.54 6.32
N ASN A 132 9.29 2.15 7.32
CA ASN A 132 9.14 3.56 7.68
C ASN A 132 7.73 3.98 8.19
N ALA A 133 6.95 3.05 8.72
CA ALA A 133 5.63 3.33 9.27
C ALA A 133 5.43 2.67 10.64
N GLY A 134 4.55 3.23 11.47
CA GLY A 134 4.22 2.73 12.79
C GLY A 134 5.47 2.49 13.64
N ARG A 135 5.65 1.26 14.09
CA ARG A 135 6.81 0.80 14.88
C ARG A 135 7.88 0.10 14.02
N SER A 136 7.69 -0.01 12.72
CA SER A 136 8.69 -0.60 11.84
C SER A 136 9.88 0.33 11.63
N SER A 137 11.08 -0.25 11.43
CA SER A 137 12.28 0.46 11.00
C SER A 137 12.06 1.17 9.67
N GLY A 138 12.95 2.10 9.34
CA GLY A 138 12.96 2.74 8.04
C GLY A 138 13.23 4.24 8.11
N ASP A 139 13.59 4.81 6.97
CA ASP A 139 13.92 6.22 6.81
C ASP A 139 13.31 6.84 5.52
N HIS A 140 12.59 6.04 4.73
CA HIS A 140 11.92 6.47 3.51
C HIS A 140 10.79 5.51 3.13
N PHE A 141 9.79 5.98 2.40
CA PHE A 141 8.73 5.13 1.84
C PHE A 141 9.20 4.42 0.57
N GLN A 142 8.81 3.16 0.42
CA GLN A 142 9.21 2.30 -0.70
C GLN A 142 8.13 2.19 -1.79
N MET A 143 7.03 2.94 -1.63
CA MET A 143 5.91 3.04 -2.58
C MET A 143 5.38 1.68 -3.06
N GLY A 144 5.33 0.72 -2.16
CA GLY A 144 4.85 -0.64 -2.44
C GLY A 144 5.85 -1.56 -3.13
N TRP A 145 6.91 -1.04 -3.73
CA TRP A 145 7.81 -1.87 -4.53
C TRP A 145 8.62 -2.85 -3.69
N ASN A 146 9.37 -2.36 -2.72
CA ASN A 146 10.10 -3.25 -1.81
C ASN A 146 9.22 -3.74 -0.66
N ASP A 147 8.22 -2.94 -0.24
CA ASP A 147 7.22 -3.35 0.76
C ASP A 147 6.57 -4.69 0.44
N ARG A 148 6.39 -5.05 -0.86
CA ARG A 148 5.84 -6.34 -1.27
C ARG A 148 6.67 -7.53 -0.79
N TYR A 149 7.99 -7.37 -0.63
CA TYR A 149 8.85 -8.42 -0.11
C TYR A 149 8.68 -8.59 1.40
N ASP A 150 8.42 -7.50 2.11
CA ASP A 150 8.12 -7.53 3.55
C ASP A 150 6.77 -8.19 3.79
N ILE A 151 5.74 -7.84 3.02
CA ILE A 151 4.44 -8.54 3.06
C ILE A 151 4.60 -10.03 2.74
N LYS A 152 5.42 -10.39 1.75
CA LYS A 152 5.73 -11.79 1.44
C LYS A 152 6.35 -12.52 2.64
N ARG A 153 7.24 -11.88 3.40
CA ARG A 153 7.83 -12.45 4.63
C ARG A 153 6.78 -12.64 5.74
N TRP A 154 5.91 -11.65 5.94
CA TRP A 154 4.78 -11.78 6.86
C TRP A 154 3.91 -12.99 6.52
N ILE A 155 3.61 -13.19 5.23
CA ILE A 155 2.85 -14.34 4.72
C ILE A 155 3.57 -15.67 4.98
N THR A 156 4.89 -15.72 4.72
CA THR A 156 5.64 -16.98 4.69
C THR A 156 6.13 -17.39 6.07
N ASN A 157 6.57 -16.42 6.89
CA ASN A 157 7.25 -16.70 8.15
C ASN A 157 6.35 -16.52 9.37
N ALA A 158 5.62 -15.40 9.46
CA ALA A 158 4.89 -15.07 10.67
C ALA A 158 3.46 -15.63 10.68
N ALA A 159 2.71 -15.49 9.59
CA ALA A 159 1.32 -15.91 9.58
C ALA A 159 1.12 -17.40 9.91
N PRO A 160 1.94 -18.35 9.41
CA PRO A 160 1.83 -19.76 9.83
C PRO A 160 2.12 -19.97 11.32
N GLN A 161 3.11 -19.29 11.88
CA GLN A 161 3.43 -19.38 13.31
C GLN A 161 2.31 -18.83 14.20
N LEU A 162 1.64 -17.77 13.74
CA LEU A 162 0.55 -17.12 14.48
C LEU A 162 -0.77 -17.86 14.37
N PHE A 163 -1.09 -18.44 13.20
CA PHE A 163 -2.44 -18.92 12.89
C PHE A 163 -2.50 -20.40 12.43
N GLY A 164 -1.34 -21.06 12.29
CA GLY A 164 -1.21 -22.44 11.81
C GLY A 164 -0.86 -22.56 10.32
N ASP A 165 -0.33 -23.72 9.92
CA ASP A 165 0.23 -23.94 8.59
C ASP A 165 -0.83 -24.03 7.47
N SER A 166 -2.06 -24.44 7.82
CA SER A 166 -3.15 -24.65 6.85
C SER A 166 -4.03 -23.42 6.65
N ILE A 167 -3.49 -22.23 6.84
CA ILE A 167 -4.23 -20.97 6.68
C ILE A 167 -4.60 -20.67 5.23
N ARG A 168 -5.73 -20.00 5.04
CA ARG A 168 -6.20 -19.46 3.76
C ARG A 168 -6.18 -17.94 3.83
N ILE A 169 -5.25 -17.34 3.12
CA ILE A 169 -4.94 -15.92 3.22
C ILE A 169 -5.63 -15.12 2.12
N VAL A 170 -6.26 -14.02 2.50
CA VAL A 170 -6.51 -12.87 1.63
C VAL A 170 -5.54 -11.75 1.99
N VAL A 171 -4.91 -11.14 0.99
CA VAL A 171 -4.14 -9.91 1.18
C VAL A 171 -4.99 -8.74 0.69
N HIS A 172 -5.26 -7.79 1.59
CA HIS A 172 -6.10 -6.63 1.31
C HIS A 172 -5.32 -5.34 1.57
N GLY A 173 -5.10 -4.56 0.53
CA GLY A 173 -4.40 -3.28 0.62
C GLY A 173 -5.28 -2.09 0.27
N VAL A 174 -4.98 -0.93 0.87
CA VAL A 174 -5.62 0.35 0.59
C VAL A 174 -4.59 1.33 0.04
N SER A 175 -4.86 2.03 -1.06
CA SER A 175 -4.01 3.06 -1.67
C SER A 175 -2.61 2.50 -2.02
N MET A 176 -1.52 3.03 -1.44
CA MET A 176 -0.18 2.44 -1.58
C MET A 176 -0.15 0.97 -1.16
N GLY A 177 -0.92 0.59 -0.13
CA GLY A 177 -1.07 -0.81 0.27
C GLY A 177 -1.77 -1.66 -0.80
N ALA A 178 -2.72 -1.11 -1.55
CA ALA A 178 -3.34 -1.77 -2.70
C ALA A 178 -2.33 -1.95 -3.85
N ALA A 179 -1.51 -0.94 -4.13
CA ALA A 179 -0.42 -1.06 -5.09
C ALA A 179 0.60 -2.12 -4.65
N THR A 180 0.96 -2.16 -3.34
CA THR A 180 1.81 -3.20 -2.74
C THR A 180 1.21 -4.60 -2.97
N THR A 181 -0.08 -4.76 -2.69
CA THR A 181 -0.83 -6.01 -2.87
C THR A 181 -0.85 -6.46 -4.33
N MET A 182 -1.09 -5.54 -5.25
CA MET A 182 -1.04 -5.81 -6.69
C MET A 182 0.37 -6.17 -7.17
N MET A 183 1.39 -5.43 -6.70
CA MET A 183 2.80 -5.73 -7.04
C MET A 183 3.25 -7.09 -6.48
N LEU A 184 2.82 -7.45 -5.27
CA LEU A 184 3.03 -8.77 -4.69
C LEU A 184 2.37 -9.87 -5.52
N SER A 185 1.16 -9.63 -6.01
CA SER A 185 0.36 -10.64 -6.73
C SER A 185 1.00 -11.15 -8.02
N GLY A 186 1.95 -10.38 -8.59
CA GLY A 186 2.71 -10.76 -9.77
C GLY A 186 3.96 -11.62 -9.48
N ASP A 187 4.31 -11.83 -8.21
CA ASP A 187 5.43 -12.71 -7.82
C ASP A 187 5.01 -14.18 -7.89
N ALA A 188 5.67 -14.96 -8.74
CA ALA A 188 5.39 -16.39 -8.92
C ALA A 188 5.65 -17.23 -7.65
N ASN A 189 6.49 -16.72 -6.73
CA ASN A 189 6.88 -17.41 -5.51
C ASN A 189 6.09 -16.98 -4.27
N VAL A 190 4.92 -16.38 -4.44
CA VAL A 190 4.00 -16.12 -3.31
C VAL A 190 3.41 -17.45 -2.82
N SER A 191 3.39 -17.63 -1.50
CA SER A 191 2.86 -18.82 -0.84
C SER A 191 1.50 -19.26 -1.41
N HIS A 192 1.31 -20.56 -1.56
CA HIS A 192 0.04 -21.15 -1.99
C HIS A 192 -1.12 -20.85 -1.04
N ASN A 193 -0.82 -20.53 0.22
CA ASN A 193 -1.81 -20.13 1.23
C ASN A 193 -2.53 -18.83 0.86
N VAL A 194 -1.95 -17.98 0.01
CA VAL A 194 -2.65 -16.78 -0.49
C VAL A 194 -3.67 -17.22 -1.54
N MET A 195 -4.94 -17.16 -1.21
CA MET A 195 -6.04 -17.59 -2.06
C MET A 195 -6.59 -16.48 -2.94
N ALA A 196 -6.59 -15.25 -2.44
CA ALA A 196 -7.20 -14.10 -3.10
C ALA A 196 -6.53 -12.78 -2.71
N TYR A 197 -6.79 -11.75 -3.49
CA TYR A 197 -6.37 -10.37 -3.23
C TYR A 197 -7.56 -9.42 -3.26
N VAL A 198 -7.51 -8.38 -2.42
CA VAL A 198 -8.42 -7.23 -2.49
C VAL A 198 -7.55 -5.98 -2.60
N GLU A 199 -7.81 -5.18 -3.61
CA GLU A 199 -7.18 -3.86 -3.75
C GLU A 199 -8.26 -2.79 -3.66
N ASP A 200 -8.03 -1.74 -2.87
CA ASP A 200 -8.91 -0.58 -2.73
C ASP A 200 -8.12 0.69 -3.05
N CYS A 201 -8.51 1.38 -4.11
CA CYS A 201 -7.98 2.64 -4.62
C CYS A 201 -6.46 2.66 -4.89
N GLY A 202 -5.91 1.55 -5.39
CA GLY A 202 -4.50 1.47 -5.77
C GLY A 202 -4.18 2.14 -7.11
N TYR A 203 -2.92 2.60 -7.27
CA TYR A 203 -2.44 3.25 -8.50
C TYR A 203 -1.80 2.24 -9.47
N THR A 204 -1.73 2.63 -10.74
CA THR A 204 -1.16 1.84 -11.85
C THR A 204 0.35 1.67 -11.74
N SER A 205 1.07 2.76 -11.41
CA SER A 205 2.52 2.79 -11.24
C SER A 205 2.97 4.01 -10.46
N VAL A 206 4.18 3.95 -9.91
CA VAL A 206 4.77 5.07 -9.16
C VAL A 206 5.06 6.25 -10.09
N ASP A 207 5.56 6.00 -11.30
CA ASP A 207 5.86 7.08 -12.26
C ASP A 207 4.59 7.82 -12.70
N GLU A 208 3.47 7.14 -12.94
CA GLU A 208 2.20 7.77 -13.30
C GLU A 208 1.64 8.59 -12.13
N GLN A 209 1.62 8.01 -10.91
CA GLN A 209 1.13 8.71 -9.73
C GLN A 209 2.00 9.94 -9.41
N PHE A 210 3.33 9.82 -9.44
CA PHE A 210 4.22 10.94 -9.16
C PHE A 210 4.19 12.01 -10.24
N SER A 211 4.02 11.62 -11.52
CA SER A 211 3.84 12.58 -12.61
C SER A 211 2.59 13.43 -12.45
N LYS A 212 1.49 12.78 -12.04
CA LYS A 212 0.23 13.45 -11.71
C LYS A 212 0.41 14.43 -10.53
N GLU A 213 0.95 13.96 -9.40
CA GLU A 213 1.16 14.78 -8.21
C GLU A 213 2.12 15.96 -8.48
N LEU A 214 3.16 15.74 -9.30
CA LEU A 214 4.08 16.80 -9.72
C LEU A 214 3.34 17.91 -10.48
N ASN A 215 2.47 17.54 -11.41
CA ASN A 215 1.67 18.50 -12.17
C ASN A 215 0.65 19.21 -11.27
N GLU A 216 -0.11 18.49 -10.47
CA GLU A 216 -1.18 19.07 -9.65
C GLU A 216 -0.67 19.96 -8.51
N ARG A 217 0.44 19.59 -7.86
CA ARG A 217 0.95 20.32 -6.69
C ARG A 217 1.91 21.45 -7.05
N PHE A 218 2.72 21.25 -8.10
CA PHE A 218 3.80 22.15 -8.43
C PHE A 218 3.64 22.81 -9.81
N ASN A 219 2.64 22.38 -10.59
CA ASN A 219 2.43 22.82 -11.99
C ASN A 219 3.71 22.63 -12.85
N LEU A 220 4.42 21.53 -12.61
CA LEU A 220 5.66 21.20 -13.32
C LEU A 220 5.43 20.03 -14.26
N PRO A 221 6.10 20.03 -15.44
CA PRO A 221 6.06 18.90 -16.38
C PRO A 221 6.84 17.70 -15.81
N GLN A 222 6.38 16.49 -16.16
CA GLN A 222 7.06 15.28 -15.74
C GLN A 222 8.50 15.18 -16.26
N TRP A 223 8.74 15.61 -17.51
CA TRP A 223 10.06 15.58 -18.11
C TRP A 223 10.76 16.95 -17.93
N PRO A 224 12.04 16.99 -17.51
CA PRO A 224 12.95 15.86 -17.23
C PRO A 224 12.96 15.40 -15.75
N LEU A 225 12.16 15.98 -14.88
CA LEU A 225 12.27 15.81 -13.41
C LEU A 225 11.98 14.38 -12.94
N ILE A 226 10.90 13.74 -13.43
CA ILE A 226 10.55 12.38 -13.03
C ILE A 226 11.62 11.35 -13.43
N PRO A 227 12.16 11.35 -14.67
CA PRO A 227 13.30 10.48 -15.03
C PRO A 227 14.52 10.68 -14.15
N ILE A 228 14.90 11.93 -13.84
CA ILE A 228 16.05 12.22 -12.98
C ILE A 228 15.79 11.74 -11.54
N ALA A 229 14.61 12.02 -10.97
CA ALA A 229 14.24 11.57 -9.64
C ALA A 229 14.18 10.03 -9.56
N SER A 230 13.67 9.37 -10.59
CA SER A 230 13.66 7.91 -10.72
C SER A 230 15.07 7.32 -10.74
N GLN A 231 16.01 7.95 -11.45
CA GLN A 231 17.41 7.51 -11.47
C GLN A 231 18.10 7.75 -10.11
N LEU A 232 17.81 8.88 -9.43
CA LEU A 232 18.30 9.13 -8.08
C LEU A 232 17.75 8.10 -7.08
N CYS A 233 16.49 7.72 -7.22
CA CYS A 233 15.87 6.66 -6.42
C CYS A 233 16.58 5.32 -6.63
N GLN A 234 16.88 4.94 -7.88
CA GLN A 234 17.65 3.74 -8.21
C GLN A 234 19.02 3.72 -7.54
N TRP A 235 19.73 4.83 -7.56
CA TRP A 235 21.07 4.91 -6.96
C TRP A 235 21.08 4.89 -5.42
N ARG A 236 20.04 5.47 -4.80
CA ARG A 236 19.96 5.55 -3.32
C ARG A 236 19.31 4.35 -2.68
N TYR A 237 18.23 3.86 -3.28
CA TYR A 237 17.32 2.93 -2.65
C TYR A 237 17.20 1.60 -3.41
N GLY A 238 17.93 1.44 -4.53
CA GLY A 238 17.99 0.21 -5.30
C GLY A 238 16.75 -0.11 -6.14
N TRP A 239 15.82 0.84 -6.32
CA TRP A 239 14.62 0.68 -7.14
C TRP A 239 14.28 1.98 -7.90
N ASN A 240 13.48 1.87 -8.96
CA ASN A 240 13.07 3.01 -9.77
C ASN A 240 11.56 3.05 -9.99
N PHE A 241 11.05 4.24 -10.38
CA PHE A 241 9.61 4.48 -10.51
C PHE A 241 8.97 3.65 -11.63
N TYR A 242 9.71 3.32 -12.67
CA TYR A 242 9.21 2.60 -13.85
C TYR A 242 9.08 1.09 -13.64
N GLU A 243 9.89 0.51 -12.74
CA GLU A 243 9.73 -0.90 -12.35
C GLU A 243 8.65 -1.08 -11.28
N ALA A 244 8.44 -0.05 -10.43
CA ALA A 244 7.41 -0.03 -9.40
C ALA A 244 6.01 0.18 -10.02
N SER A 245 5.52 -0.83 -10.75
CA SER A 245 4.29 -0.80 -11.53
C SER A 245 3.36 -1.94 -11.16
N ALA A 246 2.24 -1.59 -10.51
CA ALA A 246 1.14 -2.52 -10.24
C ALA A 246 0.57 -3.08 -11.55
N LEU A 247 0.43 -2.23 -12.58
CA LEU A 247 -0.08 -2.62 -13.89
C LEU A 247 0.74 -3.74 -14.54
N LYS A 248 2.08 -3.64 -14.48
CA LYS A 248 3.00 -4.67 -15.01
C LYS A 248 2.94 -5.97 -14.21
N GLN A 249 2.77 -5.88 -12.90
CA GLN A 249 2.76 -7.07 -12.04
C GLN A 249 1.41 -7.80 -12.07
N ILE A 250 0.32 -7.04 -12.05
CA ILE A 250 -1.03 -7.63 -11.99
C ILE A 250 -1.38 -8.46 -13.23
N SER A 251 -0.78 -8.14 -14.39
CA SER A 251 -0.94 -8.93 -15.62
C SER A 251 -0.45 -10.38 -15.49
N LYS A 252 0.43 -10.64 -14.53
CA LYS A 252 0.98 -11.98 -14.21
C LYS A 252 0.14 -12.73 -13.17
N CYS A 253 -0.74 -12.03 -12.44
CA CYS A 253 -1.51 -12.60 -11.34
C CYS A 253 -2.61 -13.54 -11.86
N LYS A 254 -2.54 -14.81 -11.46
CA LYS A 254 -3.55 -15.84 -11.81
C LYS A 254 -4.60 -16.04 -10.72
N ARG A 255 -4.39 -15.53 -9.49
CA ARG A 255 -5.32 -15.69 -8.36
C ARG A 255 -6.46 -14.68 -8.43
N PRO A 256 -7.61 -14.99 -7.81
CA PRO A 256 -8.75 -14.06 -7.75
C PRO A 256 -8.36 -12.69 -7.17
N MET A 257 -8.92 -11.63 -7.74
CA MET A 257 -8.73 -10.27 -7.23
C MET A 257 -10.03 -9.48 -7.28
N LEU A 258 -10.39 -8.87 -6.14
CA LEU A 258 -11.44 -7.88 -6.04
C LEU A 258 -10.82 -6.48 -6.12
N PHE A 259 -11.33 -5.69 -7.06
CA PHE A 259 -10.99 -4.28 -7.25
C PHE A 259 -12.08 -3.42 -6.66
N ILE A 260 -11.70 -2.49 -5.81
CA ILE A 260 -12.57 -1.49 -5.21
C ILE A 260 -11.99 -0.12 -5.49
N HIS A 261 -12.83 0.86 -5.86
CA HIS A 261 -12.37 2.24 -6.06
C HIS A 261 -13.53 3.21 -5.90
N GLY A 262 -13.29 4.38 -5.32
CA GLY A 262 -14.29 5.43 -5.27
C GLY A 262 -14.43 6.17 -6.61
N ASP A 263 -15.67 6.49 -7.04
CA ASP A 263 -15.88 7.24 -8.27
C ASP A 263 -15.57 8.74 -8.15
N ALA A 264 -15.42 9.23 -6.91
CA ALA A 264 -15.04 10.61 -6.61
C ALA A 264 -13.55 10.74 -6.20
N ASP A 265 -12.74 9.69 -6.38
CA ASP A 265 -11.32 9.71 -6.06
C ASP A 265 -10.54 10.59 -7.04
N LYS A 266 -9.99 11.69 -6.52
CA LYS A 266 -9.13 12.63 -7.27
C LYS A 266 -7.65 12.43 -6.98
N PHE A 267 -7.31 11.79 -5.86
CA PHE A 267 -5.91 11.57 -5.49
C PHE A 267 -5.29 10.41 -6.27
N VAL A 268 -5.97 9.27 -6.32
CA VAL A 268 -5.71 8.21 -7.30
C VAL A 268 -6.91 8.14 -8.22
N PRO A 269 -6.83 8.75 -9.43
CA PRO A 269 -8.01 8.89 -10.28
C PRO A 269 -8.66 7.56 -10.64
N THR A 270 -10.00 7.52 -10.61
CA THR A 270 -10.79 6.30 -10.84
C THR A 270 -10.47 5.60 -12.17
N TYR A 271 -9.98 6.32 -13.19
CA TYR A 271 -9.59 5.66 -14.45
C TYR A 271 -8.47 4.62 -14.27
N MET A 272 -7.65 4.75 -13.22
CA MET A 272 -6.56 3.80 -12.96
C MET A 272 -7.10 2.41 -12.65
N VAL A 273 -8.21 2.27 -11.90
CA VAL A 273 -8.79 0.96 -11.61
C VAL A 273 -9.29 0.27 -12.86
N TYR A 274 -9.82 1.01 -13.84
CA TYR A 274 -10.26 0.41 -15.10
C TYR A 274 -9.08 -0.14 -15.90
N SER A 275 -7.94 0.57 -15.91
CA SER A 275 -6.71 0.12 -16.55
C SER A 275 -6.16 -1.15 -15.87
N LEU A 276 -6.12 -1.16 -14.54
CA LEU A 276 -5.72 -2.31 -13.72
C LEU A 276 -6.65 -3.50 -13.94
N TYR A 277 -7.95 -3.28 -13.83
CA TYR A 277 -8.96 -4.34 -14.08
C TYR A 277 -8.84 -4.94 -15.48
N LYS A 278 -8.63 -4.11 -16.52
CA LYS A 278 -8.43 -4.58 -17.88
C LYS A 278 -7.19 -5.46 -18.02
N ALA A 279 -6.07 -5.07 -17.38
CA ALA A 279 -4.80 -5.79 -17.47
C ALA A 279 -4.78 -7.11 -16.69
N LYS A 280 -5.57 -7.23 -15.62
CA LYS A 280 -5.63 -8.44 -14.77
C LYS A 280 -6.33 -9.57 -15.50
N PRO A 281 -5.70 -10.77 -15.66
CA PRO A 281 -6.40 -11.97 -16.13
C PRO A 281 -7.51 -12.41 -15.16
N ASN A 282 -8.51 -13.14 -15.64
CA ASN A 282 -9.52 -13.74 -14.77
C ASN A 282 -8.88 -14.75 -13.78
N PRO A 283 -9.47 -14.99 -12.58
CA PRO A 283 -10.73 -14.41 -12.10
C PRO A 283 -10.53 -13.01 -11.48
N LYS A 284 -11.50 -12.13 -11.69
CA LYS A 284 -11.51 -10.75 -11.19
C LYS A 284 -12.92 -10.20 -11.01
N VAL A 285 -13.13 -9.34 -10.03
CA VAL A 285 -14.38 -8.63 -9.75
C VAL A 285 -14.07 -7.16 -9.57
N LEU A 286 -14.95 -6.27 -10.04
CA LEU A 286 -14.82 -4.82 -9.88
C LEU A 286 -16.07 -4.27 -9.17
N TRP A 287 -15.85 -3.40 -8.21
CA TRP A 287 -16.86 -2.54 -7.63
C TRP A 287 -16.34 -1.10 -7.53
N VAL A 288 -17.00 -0.20 -8.23
CA VAL A 288 -16.78 1.24 -8.09
C VAL A 288 -17.77 1.77 -7.07
N ALA A 289 -17.25 2.29 -5.95
CA ALA A 289 -18.05 2.78 -4.82
C ALA A 289 -18.57 4.19 -5.13
N PRO A 290 -19.90 4.42 -5.16
CA PRO A 290 -20.47 5.69 -5.54
C PRO A 290 -20.18 6.77 -4.50
N ASN A 291 -19.84 7.99 -4.94
CA ASN A 291 -19.57 9.17 -4.11
C ASN A 291 -18.47 8.94 -3.05
N ALA A 292 -17.59 8.00 -3.26
CA ALA A 292 -16.46 7.75 -2.37
C ALA A 292 -15.20 8.45 -2.89
N GLU A 293 -14.60 9.24 -2.04
CA GLU A 293 -13.28 9.85 -2.26
C GLU A 293 -12.17 8.82 -2.00
N HIS A 294 -10.91 9.24 -2.14
CA HIS A 294 -9.74 8.39 -1.92
C HIS A 294 -9.76 7.71 -0.55
N ALA A 295 -9.62 6.39 -0.53
CA ALA A 295 -9.63 5.53 0.66
C ALA A 295 -10.92 5.61 1.52
N HIS A 296 -12.02 6.18 1.00
CA HIS A 296 -13.28 6.32 1.72
C HIS A 296 -14.35 5.31 1.30
N SER A 297 -14.04 4.34 0.43
CA SER A 297 -15.01 3.32 0.00
C SER A 297 -15.62 2.56 1.20
N PHE A 298 -14.78 2.12 2.14
CA PHE A 298 -15.25 1.45 3.37
C PHE A 298 -15.99 2.42 4.31
N LEU A 299 -15.43 3.60 4.55
CA LEU A 299 -16.04 4.60 5.43
C LEU A 299 -17.47 4.97 5.00
N ARG A 300 -17.68 5.17 3.70
CA ARG A 300 -18.97 5.55 3.12
C ARG A 300 -19.98 4.41 3.03
N HIS A 301 -19.51 3.19 2.80
CA HIS A 301 -20.37 2.07 2.39
C HIS A 301 -20.09 0.78 3.18
N GLN A 302 -19.88 0.86 4.50
CA GLN A 302 -19.43 -0.27 5.34
C GLN A 302 -20.22 -1.57 5.08
N LYS A 303 -21.56 -1.51 5.07
CA LYS A 303 -22.41 -2.69 4.85
C LYS A 303 -22.23 -3.31 3.47
N THR A 304 -22.27 -2.47 2.42
CA THR A 304 -22.10 -2.92 1.03
C THR A 304 -20.69 -3.44 0.78
N TYR A 305 -19.70 -2.76 1.30
CA TYR A 305 -18.29 -3.15 1.22
C TYR A 305 -18.08 -4.54 1.86
N THR A 306 -18.51 -4.70 3.11
CA THR A 306 -18.45 -5.98 3.84
C THR A 306 -19.14 -7.10 3.07
N HIS A 307 -20.33 -6.84 2.53
CA HIS A 307 -21.07 -7.84 1.76
C HIS A 307 -20.35 -8.25 0.47
N LYS A 308 -19.76 -7.28 -0.25
CA LYS A 308 -19.00 -7.58 -1.48
C LYS A 308 -17.72 -8.37 -1.18
N VAL A 309 -17.01 -8.03 -0.11
CA VAL A 309 -15.84 -8.79 0.34
C VAL A 309 -16.26 -10.20 0.78
N LEU A 310 -17.33 -10.34 1.55
CA LEU A 310 -17.87 -11.64 1.97
C LEU A 310 -18.19 -12.54 0.77
N LEU A 311 -18.98 -12.05 -0.19
CA LEU A 311 -19.35 -12.81 -1.39
C LEU A 311 -18.11 -13.23 -2.19
N PHE A 312 -17.16 -12.32 -2.37
CA PHE A 312 -15.92 -12.61 -3.09
C PHE A 312 -15.09 -13.69 -2.38
N LEU A 313 -14.89 -13.59 -1.08
CA LEU A 313 -14.08 -14.54 -0.32
C LEU A 313 -14.74 -15.93 -0.24
N THR A 314 -16.07 -15.99 -0.15
CA THR A 314 -16.84 -17.24 -0.19
C THR A 314 -16.75 -17.88 -1.56
N GLN A 315 -16.96 -17.12 -2.63
CA GLN A 315 -16.87 -17.60 -4.00
C GLN A 315 -15.52 -18.25 -4.32
N TYR A 316 -14.45 -17.73 -3.77
CA TYR A 316 -13.09 -18.21 -4.05
C TYR A 316 -12.48 -19.05 -2.91
N GLY A 317 -13.31 -19.53 -1.98
CA GLY A 317 -12.94 -20.54 -0.98
C GLY A 317 -11.99 -20.07 0.15
N VAL A 318 -11.84 -18.76 0.34
CA VAL A 318 -11.15 -18.21 1.51
C VAL A 318 -12.02 -18.44 2.75
N LEU A 319 -13.31 -18.12 2.65
CA LEU A 319 -14.35 -18.48 3.61
C LEU A 319 -15.03 -19.78 3.17
N LYS A 320 -15.40 -20.60 4.15
CA LYS A 320 -16.16 -21.86 3.95
C LYS A 320 -17.56 -21.73 4.55
#